data_18ec3d2c7948f130c6a7032c92465adf
#
_entry.id   18ec3d2c7948f130c6a7032c92465adf
#
_cell.length_a   1.000
_cell.length_b   1.000
_cell.length_c   1.000
_cell.angle_alpha   90.00
_cell.angle_beta   90.00
_cell.angle_gamma   90.00
#
_symmetry.space_group_name_H-M   'P 1'
#
loop_
_entity.id
_entity.type
_entity.pdbx_description
1 polymer ?
#
loop_
_entity_poly.entity_id
_entity_poly.type
_entity_poly.pdbx_seq_one_letter_code
_entity_poly.pdbx_strand_id
1 'polypeptide(L)'
;MIWNAAEKISRKEMRELQLSRLRWQVEYAYSHVPFYKKKWDEIGLKPSHIERLSDISKIPFTVKTDLRDHYPTGLFAVPNREIVRFHSSSGTTGKPIVVGYTRNDMDNWTECCARMASAAGVTRDDIAQIAFGYGLFTGGFGLHYGLERVGASVLPISSGNSERQLMFMQDLKSTVLVATPSYVLHLTEIMEEKGIAKEDIFLKVGLFGGEGHTPEMREQIERRLGIDDTQNYGLTELCGPGVSYECLEHTGMHINEDMFIAEIIDPKTGEVLPEGSIGEIVYTTLTKEGIPMLRYRTKDITRIMYEPCACGRTNARMDLVMGRSDDMMVIRGVNVFPSQVESVLMGIDGIGQQYQLIVTTEKYMDRMEVQVELLDGAILESYSNLERLTAEIRHKIKTVLQIDVKVTLLNPKTLERTAGKSKRVIDKRLKAF
;
A
#
# COMPACT_ATOMS: atom_id res chain seq x y z
N MET A 1 -13.09 7.39 -15.75
CA MET A 1 -14.49 6.90 -15.99
C MET A 1 -15.13 6.48 -14.67
N ILE A 2 -16.46 6.59 -14.51
CA ILE A 2 -17.18 6.01 -13.37
C ILE A 2 -17.64 4.62 -13.77
N TRP A 3 -17.27 3.62 -12.99
CA TRP A 3 -17.58 2.22 -13.26
C TRP A 3 -18.91 1.79 -12.62
N ASN A 4 -19.16 2.20 -11.38
CA ASN A 4 -20.30 1.78 -10.58
C ASN A 4 -21.08 2.97 -10.02
N ALA A 5 -22.41 2.86 -9.95
CA ALA A 5 -23.26 3.90 -9.39
C ALA A 5 -22.93 4.25 -7.93
N ALA A 6 -22.44 3.29 -7.14
CA ALA A 6 -22.02 3.51 -5.75
C ALA A 6 -20.89 4.55 -5.61
N GLU A 7 -20.12 4.80 -6.68
CA GLU A 7 -19.08 5.83 -6.70
C GLU A 7 -19.62 7.28 -6.74
N LYS A 8 -20.95 7.45 -6.92
CA LYS A 8 -21.62 8.75 -7.11
C LYS A 8 -22.81 9.01 -6.18
N ILE A 9 -23.14 8.08 -5.29
CA ILE A 9 -24.26 8.29 -4.36
C ILE A 9 -23.91 9.39 -3.35
N SER A 10 -24.93 10.06 -2.85
CA SER A 10 -24.76 11.14 -1.88
C SER A 10 -24.13 10.62 -0.57
N ARG A 11 -23.49 11.50 0.20
CA ARG A 11 -22.95 11.15 1.52
C ARG A 11 -24.03 10.60 2.47
N LYS A 12 -25.28 11.06 2.34
CA LYS A 12 -26.40 10.56 3.12
C LYS A 12 -26.69 9.09 2.75
N GLU A 13 -26.88 8.82 1.47
CA GLU A 13 -27.14 7.45 0.97
C GLU A 13 -25.97 6.50 1.28
N MET A 14 -24.72 6.97 1.17
CA MET A 14 -23.54 6.18 1.54
C MET A 14 -23.57 5.81 3.03
N ARG A 15 -23.88 6.76 3.92
CA ARG A 15 -23.97 6.50 5.37
C ARG A 15 -25.10 5.53 5.73
N GLU A 16 -26.22 5.62 5.06
CA GLU A 16 -27.36 4.69 5.23
C GLU A 16 -26.98 3.27 4.78
N LEU A 17 -26.33 3.15 3.62
CA LEU A 17 -25.81 1.88 3.10
C LEU A 17 -24.75 1.28 4.02
N GLN A 18 -23.80 2.09 4.47
CA GLN A 18 -22.76 1.65 5.42
C GLN A 18 -23.35 1.17 6.74
N LEU A 19 -24.34 1.86 7.30
CA LEU A 19 -25.00 1.42 8.54
C LEU A 19 -25.71 0.08 8.35
N SER A 20 -26.44 -0.08 7.25
CA SER A 20 -27.13 -1.34 6.94
C SER A 20 -26.15 -2.50 6.83
N ARG A 21 -25.06 -2.32 6.07
CA ARG A 21 -24.02 -3.33 5.88
C ARG A 21 -23.22 -3.58 7.15
N LEU A 22 -22.94 -2.55 7.96
CA LEU A 22 -22.24 -2.68 9.24
C LEU A 22 -23.04 -3.55 10.20
N ARG A 23 -24.34 -3.33 10.32
CA ARG A 23 -25.22 -4.15 11.17
C ARG A 23 -25.21 -5.63 10.74
N TRP A 24 -25.30 -5.85 9.43
CA TRP A 24 -25.19 -7.20 8.89
C TRP A 24 -23.82 -7.83 9.20
N GLN A 25 -22.74 -7.12 8.93
CA GLN A 25 -21.37 -7.64 9.13
C GLN A 25 -21.07 -7.94 10.61
N VAL A 26 -21.57 -7.09 11.51
CA VAL A 26 -21.42 -7.27 12.96
C VAL A 26 -22.19 -8.49 13.44
N GLU A 27 -23.46 -8.64 13.06
CA GLU A 27 -24.28 -9.82 13.38
C GLU A 27 -23.64 -11.10 12.80
N TYR A 28 -23.18 -11.02 11.55
CA TYR A 28 -22.55 -12.13 10.86
C TYR A 28 -21.26 -12.57 11.57
N ALA A 29 -20.38 -11.65 11.90
CA ALA A 29 -19.12 -11.94 12.59
C ALA A 29 -19.37 -12.50 14.00
N TYR A 30 -20.31 -11.92 14.75
CA TYR A 30 -20.66 -12.40 16.08
C TYR A 30 -21.21 -13.84 16.07
N SER A 31 -22.04 -14.15 15.08
CA SER A 31 -22.72 -15.47 14.98
C SER A 31 -21.81 -16.57 14.43
N HIS A 32 -20.83 -16.24 13.57
CA HIS A 32 -20.05 -17.23 12.83
C HIS A 32 -18.58 -17.32 13.23
N VAL A 33 -18.01 -16.28 13.91
CA VAL A 33 -16.60 -16.26 14.28
C VAL A 33 -16.45 -16.29 15.79
N PRO A 34 -16.05 -17.44 16.38
CA PRO A 34 -15.92 -17.60 17.83
C PRO A 34 -15.02 -16.57 18.50
N PHE A 35 -13.97 -16.11 17.79
CA PHE A 35 -13.08 -15.03 18.25
C PHE A 35 -13.85 -13.75 18.56
N TYR A 36 -14.68 -13.25 17.63
CA TYR A 36 -15.46 -12.03 17.86
C TYR A 36 -16.51 -12.21 18.94
N LYS A 37 -17.21 -13.34 18.91
CA LYS A 37 -18.22 -13.65 19.92
C LYS A 37 -17.63 -13.61 21.33
N LYS A 38 -16.51 -14.29 21.55
CA LYS A 38 -15.81 -14.32 22.85
C LYS A 38 -15.37 -12.92 23.26
N LYS A 39 -14.64 -12.23 22.40
CA LYS A 39 -14.07 -10.90 22.65
C LYS A 39 -15.14 -9.85 23.00
N TRP A 40 -16.32 -9.96 22.37
CA TRP A 40 -17.42 -9.02 22.62
C TRP A 40 -18.25 -9.39 23.85
N ASP A 41 -18.48 -10.68 24.09
CA ASP A 41 -19.16 -11.14 25.29
C ASP A 41 -18.42 -10.74 26.60
N GLU A 42 -17.07 -10.75 26.56
CA GLU A 42 -16.23 -10.34 27.69
C GLU A 42 -16.44 -8.87 28.10
N ILE A 43 -16.85 -7.99 27.18
CA ILE A 43 -17.13 -6.57 27.42
C ILE A 43 -18.64 -6.26 27.39
N GLY A 44 -19.49 -7.27 27.29
CA GLY A 44 -20.95 -7.10 27.22
C GLY A 44 -21.46 -6.47 25.93
N LEU A 45 -20.66 -6.43 24.86
CA LEU A 45 -21.09 -5.90 23.56
C LEU A 45 -21.94 -6.93 22.81
N LYS A 46 -23.07 -6.48 22.29
CA LYS A 46 -23.96 -7.28 21.43
C LYS A 46 -24.20 -6.58 20.09
N PRO A 47 -24.47 -7.33 19.00
CA PRO A 47 -24.77 -6.75 17.69
C PRO A 47 -25.87 -5.69 17.74
N SER A 48 -26.90 -5.87 18.56
CA SER A 48 -27.99 -4.90 18.76
C SER A 48 -27.57 -3.54 19.30
N HIS A 49 -26.36 -3.41 19.87
CA HIS A 49 -25.83 -2.14 20.35
C HIS A 49 -25.27 -1.24 19.22
N ILE A 50 -25.29 -1.73 17.97
CA ILE A 50 -24.89 -0.96 16.78
C ILE A 50 -26.14 -0.36 16.13
N GLU A 51 -26.56 0.79 16.61
CA GLU A 51 -27.76 1.48 16.13
C GLU A 51 -27.45 2.58 15.09
N ARG A 52 -26.26 3.13 15.13
CA ARG A 52 -25.76 4.21 14.25
C ARG A 52 -24.28 4.00 13.89
N LEU A 53 -23.80 4.65 12.84
CA LEU A 53 -22.42 4.46 12.38
C LEU A 53 -21.37 4.78 13.45
N SER A 54 -21.60 5.80 14.29
CA SER A 54 -20.68 6.14 15.37
C SER A 54 -20.52 5.05 16.42
N ASP A 55 -21.45 4.09 16.50
CA ASP A 55 -21.36 2.98 17.44
C ASP A 55 -20.27 1.95 17.03
N ILE A 56 -19.69 2.08 15.84
CA ILE A 56 -18.54 1.28 15.42
C ILE A 56 -17.39 1.41 16.43
N SER A 57 -17.23 2.56 17.05
CA SER A 57 -16.21 2.80 18.10
C SER A 57 -16.33 1.91 19.33
N LYS A 58 -17.51 1.33 19.59
CA LYS A 58 -17.75 0.36 20.66
C LYS A 58 -17.09 -1.00 20.38
N ILE A 59 -16.83 -1.32 19.10
CA ILE A 59 -16.24 -2.58 18.67
C ILE A 59 -14.73 -2.54 18.99
N PRO A 60 -14.19 -3.52 19.72
CA PRO A 60 -12.76 -3.62 19.96
C PRO A 60 -11.98 -3.82 18.66
N PHE A 61 -10.77 -3.26 18.59
CA PHE A 61 -9.89 -3.43 17.46
C PHE A 61 -9.53 -4.89 17.20
N THR A 62 -9.41 -5.25 15.93
CA THR A 62 -8.73 -6.45 15.47
C THR A 62 -7.30 -6.06 15.09
N VAL A 63 -6.32 -6.82 15.54
CA VAL A 63 -4.89 -6.56 15.29
C VAL A 63 -4.22 -7.76 14.62
N LYS A 64 -3.06 -7.54 14.04
CA LYS A 64 -2.32 -8.57 13.30
C LYS A 64 -1.97 -9.81 14.13
N THR A 65 -1.75 -9.65 15.43
CA THR A 65 -1.52 -10.75 16.37
C THR A 65 -2.76 -11.62 16.53
N ASP A 66 -3.97 -11.05 16.54
CA ASP A 66 -5.21 -11.83 16.61
C ASP A 66 -5.30 -12.86 15.48
N LEU A 67 -4.90 -12.48 14.24
CA LEU A 67 -4.89 -13.39 13.09
C LEU A 67 -3.81 -14.48 13.23
N ARG A 68 -2.65 -14.14 13.79
CA ARG A 68 -1.55 -15.10 14.02
C ARG A 68 -1.86 -16.10 15.11
N ASP A 69 -2.49 -15.65 16.19
CA ASP A 69 -2.83 -16.49 17.33
C ASP A 69 -3.96 -17.50 16.98
N HIS A 70 -4.76 -17.15 15.97
CA HIS A 70 -5.82 -18.00 15.44
C HIS A 70 -5.46 -18.65 14.10
N TYR A 71 -4.16 -18.73 13.77
CA TYR A 71 -3.67 -19.40 12.56
C TYR A 71 -4.07 -20.90 12.52
N PRO A 72 -4.46 -21.48 11.37
CA PRO A 72 -4.58 -20.79 10.08
C PRO A 72 -5.98 -20.22 9.77
N THR A 73 -7.05 -20.72 10.37
CA THR A 73 -8.44 -20.47 9.96
C THR A 73 -9.37 -20.06 11.11
N GLY A 74 -8.83 -19.73 12.28
CA GLY A 74 -9.63 -19.46 13.48
C GLY A 74 -10.51 -18.19 13.40
N LEU A 75 -10.29 -17.32 12.40
CA LEU A 75 -11.14 -16.16 12.12
C LEU A 75 -12.05 -16.37 10.90
N PHE A 76 -12.09 -17.57 10.33
CA PHE A 76 -13.00 -17.86 9.20
C PHE A 76 -14.44 -17.98 9.71
N ALA A 77 -15.35 -17.34 8.98
CA ALA A 77 -16.78 -17.36 9.29
C ALA A 77 -17.52 -18.48 8.55
N VAL A 78 -16.84 -19.14 7.61
CA VAL A 78 -17.39 -20.23 6.78
C VAL A 78 -16.48 -21.46 6.82
N PRO A 79 -17.01 -22.66 6.61
CA PRO A 79 -16.19 -23.86 6.48
C PRO A 79 -15.34 -23.82 5.19
N ASN A 80 -14.22 -24.54 5.19
CA ASN A 80 -13.26 -24.54 4.06
C ASN A 80 -13.88 -24.91 2.71
N ARG A 81 -14.96 -25.69 2.68
CA ARG A 81 -15.67 -26.06 1.42
C ARG A 81 -16.32 -24.85 0.72
N GLU A 82 -16.53 -23.74 1.43
CA GLU A 82 -17.08 -22.50 0.86
C GLU A 82 -16.00 -21.52 0.46
N ILE A 83 -14.73 -21.78 0.84
CA ILE A 83 -13.56 -21.02 0.43
C ILE A 83 -13.11 -21.49 -0.95
N VAL A 84 -13.20 -20.61 -1.92
CA VAL A 84 -12.77 -20.88 -3.31
C VAL A 84 -11.33 -20.47 -3.56
N ARG A 85 -10.74 -19.66 -2.65
CA ARG A 85 -9.35 -19.22 -2.76
C ARG A 85 -8.74 -18.89 -1.41
N PHE A 86 -7.47 -19.24 -1.27
CA PHE A 86 -6.63 -18.85 -0.14
C PHE A 86 -5.53 -17.90 -0.63
N HIS A 87 -5.25 -16.87 0.16
CA HIS A 87 -4.07 -16.03 0.03
C HIS A 87 -3.34 -15.93 1.36
N SER A 88 -2.12 -15.43 1.33
CA SER A 88 -1.31 -15.29 2.54
C SER A 88 -0.41 -14.07 2.44
N SER A 89 -0.13 -13.45 3.58
CA SER A 89 0.92 -12.44 3.69
C SER A 89 2.31 -13.08 3.58
N SER A 90 3.35 -12.28 3.31
CA SER A 90 4.73 -12.75 3.14
C SER A 90 5.34 -13.44 4.37
N GLY A 91 4.77 -13.24 5.57
CA GLY A 91 5.23 -13.90 6.79
C GLY A 91 6.63 -13.51 7.29
N THR A 92 7.20 -12.40 6.81
CA THR A 92 8.58 -11.95 7.13
C THR A 92 8.87 -11.80 8.62
N THR A 93 7.86 -11.69 9.47
CA THR A 93 7.97 -11.48 10.92
C THR A 93 7.36 -12.62 11.75
N GLY A 94 7.28 -13.84 11.21
CA GLY A 94 6.69 -15.01 11.88
C GLY A 94 5.73 -15.80 11.01
N LYS A 95 4.74 -16.50 11.61
CA LYS A 95 3.72 -17.24 10.85
C LYS A 95 3.00 -16.28 9.88
N PRO A 96 2.80 -16.67 8.60
CA PRO A 96 2.04 -15.87 7.66
C PRO A 96 0.58 -15.76 8.11
N ILE A 97 -0.09 -14.70 7.68
CA ILE A 97 -1.54 -14.60 7.83
C ILE A 97 -2.17 -15.29 6.63
N VAL A 98 -3.12 -16.19 6.89
CA VAL A 98 -3.92 -16.84 5.86
C VAL A 98 -5.28 -16.18 5.78
N VAL A 99 -5.73 -15.86 4.58
CA VAL A 99 -7.06 -15.32 4.31
C VAL A 99 -7.79 -16.21 3.31
N GLY A 100 -9.08 -16.40 3.53
CA GLY A 100 -9.96 -17.17 2.66
C GLY A 100 -11.02 -16.30 2.01
N TYR A 101 -11.34 -16.59 0.77
CA TYR A 101 -12.34 -15.86 -0.01
C TYR A 101 -13.44 -16.83 -0.44
N THR A 102 -14.70 -16.45 -0.20
CA THR A 102 -15.88 -17.09 -0.81
C THR A 102 -16.00 -16.64 -2.28
N ARG A 103 -16.95 -17.20 -3.00
CA ARG A 103 -17.26 -16.73 -4.36
C ARG A 103 -17.69 -15.26 -4.34
N ASN A 104 -18.55 -14.88 -3.41
CA ASN A 104 -19.01 -13.50 -3.26
C ASN A 104 -17.86 -12.54 -2.87
N ASP A 105 -16.95 -12.98 -2.00
CA ASP A 105 -15.75 -12.18 -1.68
C ASP A 105 -14.89 -11.93 -2.93
N MET A 106 -14.75 -12.94 -3.80
CA MET A 106 -14.02 -12.80 -5.06
C MET A 106 -14.69 -11.83 -6.01
N ASP A 107 -16.03 -11.85 -6.12
CA ASP A 107 -16.79 -10.95 -6.97
C ASP A 107 -16.72 -9.51 -6.47
N ASN A 108 -16.83 -9.28 -5.17
CA ASN A 108 -16.68 -7.97 -4.54
C ASN A 108 -15.26 -7.41 -4.71
N TRP A 109 -14.24 -8.24 -4.54
CA TRP A 109 -12.85 -7.82 -4.75
C TRP A 109 -12.58 -7.47 -6.22
N THR A 110 -13.06 -8.29 -7.13
CA THR A 110 -12.97 -8.01 -8.59
C THR A 110 -13.63 -6.68 -8.93
N GLU A 111 -14.80 -6.40 -8.32
CA GLU A 111 -15.50 -5.12 -8.49
C GLU A 111 -14.67 -3.93 -8.00
N CYS A 112 -14.06 -4.04 -6.82
CA CYS A 112 -13.16 -2.99 -6.29
C CYS A 112 -11.98 -2.71 -7.25
N CYS A 113 -11.38 -3.77 -7.80
CA CYS A 113 -10.27 -3.62 -8.74
C CYS A 113 -10.72 -3.10 -10.12
N ALA A 114 -11.95 -3.42 -10.56
CA ALA A 114 -12.51 -2.85 -11.80
C ALA A 114 -12.76 -1.34 -11.68
N ARG A 115 -13.27 -0.87 -10.53
CA ARG A 115 -13.41 0.56 -10.24
C ARG A 115 -12.07 1.29 -10.27
N MET A 116 -11.03 0.69 -9.67
CA MET A 116 -9.67 1.20 -9.69
C MET A 116 -9.13 1.32 -11.11
N ALA A 117 -9.17 0.25 -11.91
CA ALA A 117 -8.72 0.25 -13.29
C ALA A 117 -9.47 1.30 -14.13
N SER A 118 -10.81 1.37 -13.99
CA SER A 118 -11.64 2.36 -14.68
C SER A 118 -11.36 3.80 -14.25
N ALA A 119 -11.00 4.02 -12.96
CA ALA A 119 -10.63 5.35 -12.45
C ALA A 119 -9.31 5.84 -13.04
N ALA A 120 -8.37 4.93 -13.28
CA ALA A 120 -7.11 5.19 -13.98
C ALA A 120 -7.27 5.30 -15.51
N GLY A 121 -8.49 5.24 -16.05
CA GLY A 121 -8.76 5.40 -17.47
C GLY A 121 -8.61 4.13 -18.29
N VAL A 122 -8.39 2.96 -17.68
CA VAL A 122 -8.29 1.68 -18.40
C VAL A 122 -9.64 1.30 -19.01
N THR A 123 -9.58 0.82 -20.25
CA THR A 123 -10.74 0.41 -21.06
C THR A 123 -10.53 -0.98 -21.66
N ARG A 124 -11.51 -1.43 -22.41
CA ARG A 124 -11.45 -2.70 -23.18
C ARG A 124 -10.41 -2.71 -24.31
N ASP A 125 -9.92 -1.54 -24.71
CA ASP A 125 -8.95 -1.40 -25.78
C ASP A 125 -7.50 -1.48 -25.28
N ASP A 126 -7.31 -1.69 -23.97
CA ASP A 126 -6.01 -1.71 -23.33
C ASP A 126 -5.45 -3.14 -23.17
N ILE A 127 -4.12 -3.22 -23.19
CA ILE A 127 -3.36 -4.42 -22.86
C ILE A 127 -2.61 -4.17 -21.55
N ALA A 128 -2.99 -4.88 -20.51
CA ALA A 128 -2.45 -4.71 -19.16
C ALA A 128 -1.42 -5.80 -18.86
N GLN A 129 -0.17 -5.37 -18.68
CA GLN A 129 0.93 -6.24 -18.27
C GLN A 129 1.07 -6.26 -16.75
N ILE A 130 0.93 -7.44 -16.14
CA ILE A 130 1.01 -7.60 -14.69
C ILE A 130 2.38 -8.14 -14.29
N ALA A 131 3.20 -7.28 -13.70
CA ALA A 131 4.53 -7.60 -13.19
C ALA A 131 4.54 -7.91 -11.68
N PHE A 132 3.38 -8.17 -11.07
CA PHE A 132 3.28 -8.74 -9.72
C PHE A 132 3.35 -10.27 -9.75
N GLY A 133 3.93 -10.86 -8.70
CA GLY A 133 3.96 -12.32 -8.53
C GLY A 133 2.56 -12.93 -8.36
N TYR A 134 2.31 -14.02 -9.09
CA TYR A 134 1.09 -14.84 -9.00
C TYR A 134 1.31 -16.02 -8.03
N GLY A 135 1.33 -15.77 -6.76
CA GLY A 135 1.46 -16.81 -5.75
C GLY A 135 0.41 -16.65 -4.66
N LEU A 136 0.82 -16.85 -3.42
CA LEU A 136 -0.06 -16.61 -2.27
C LEU A 136 -0.36 -15.12 -2.05
N PHE A 137 0.40 -14.24 -2.66
CA PHE A 137 0.23 -12.79 -2.56
C PHE A 137 -1.01 -12.31 -3.34
N THR A 138 -1.72 -11.31 -2.83
CA THR A 138 -2.99 -10.85 -3.40
C THR A 138 -2.84 -9.95 -4.63
N GLY A 139 -1.72 -9.22 -4.76
CA GLY A 139 -1.56 -8.12 -5.73
C GLY A 139 -1.84 -8.51 -7.18
N GLY A 140 -1.20 -9.58 -7.68
CA GLY A 140 -1.37 -10.01 -9.06
C GLY A 140 -2.80 -10.41 -9.40
N PHE A 141 -3.41 -11.23 -8.58
CA PHE A 141 -4.75 -11.79 -8.86
C PHE A 141 -5.88 -10.75 -8.79
N GLY A 142 -5.84 -9.84 -7.81
CA GLY A 142 -6.89 -8.83 -7.69
C GLY A 142 -6.96 -7.94 -8.92
N LEU A 143 -5.81 -7.42 -9.34
CA LEU A 143 -5.70 -6.57 -10.53
C LEU A 143 -6.03 -7.33 -11.81
N HIS A 144 -5.60 -8.60 -11.93
CA HIS A 144 -5.94 -9.46 -13.06
C HIS A 144 -7.46 -9.52 -13.29
N TYR A 145 -8.22 -9.93 -12.29
CA TYR A 145 -9.67 -10.04 -12.44
C TYR A 145 -10.38 -8.69 -12.63
N GLY A 146 -9.89 -7.64 -11.98
CA GLY A 146 -10.44 -6.29 -12.17
C GLY A 146 -10.24 -5.78 -13.60
N LEU A 147 -9.07 -5.99 -14.17
CA LEU A 147 -8.75 -5.61 -15.54
C LEU A 147 -9.53 -6.43 -16.57
N GLU A 148 -9.65 -7.75 -16.38
CA GLU A 148 -10.53 -8.59 -17.22
C GLU A 148 -12.00 -8.15 -17.13
N ARG A 149 -12.49 -7.77 -15.96
CA ARG A 149 -13.86 -7.26 -15.78
C ARG A 149 -14.11 -5.96 -16.52
N VAL A 150 -13.13 -5.07 -16.62
CA VAL A 150 -13.19 -3.84 -17.44
C VAL A 150 -13.18 -4.19 -18.93
N GLY A 151 -12.68 -5.37 -19.30
CA GLY A 151 -12.58 -5.87 -20.68
C GLY A 151 -11.19 -5.71 -21.28
N ALA A 152 -10.20 -5.25 -20.53
CA ALA A 152 -8.81 -5.17 -21.00
C ALA A 152 -8.21 -6.56 -21.21
N SER A 153 -7.29 -6.68 -22.17
CA SER A 153 -6.49 -7.89 -22.34
C SER A 153 -5.41 -7.95 -21.25
N VAL A 154 -5.32 -9.05 -20.53
CA VAL A 154 -4.35 -9.20 -19.45
C VAL A 154 -3.18 -10.09 -19.85
N LEU A 155 -1.95 -9.58 -19.70
CA LEU A 155 -0.71 -10.33 -19.83
C LEU A 155 -0.17 -10.69 -18.44
N PRO A 156 -0.36 -11.92 -17.95
CA PRO A 156 0.02 -12.33 -16.59
C PRO A 156 1.48 -12.79 -16.53
N ILE A 157 2.41 -11.90 -16.87
CA ILE A 157 3.84 -12.22 -17.01
C ILE A 157 4.52 -12.55 -15.68
N SER A 158 3.91 -12.14 -14.55
CA SER A 158 4.44 -12.28 -13.20
C SER A 158 5.68 -11.40 -12.92
N SER A 159 6.26 -11.51 -11.73
CA SER A 159 7.44 -10.73 -11.33
C SER A 159 8.74 -11.34 -11.86
N GLY A 160 9.78 -10.51 -11.96
CA GLY A 160 11.13 -10.91 -12.37
C GLY A 160 11.34 -10.93 -13.88
N ASN A 161 12.53 -11.33 -14.30
CA ASN A 161 12.99 -11.36 -15.71
C ASN A 161 12.70 -10.04 -16.46
N SER A 162 13.36 -8.97 -16.04
CA SER A 162 13.09 -7.61 -16.54
C SER A 162 13.29 -7.44 -18.04
N GLU A 163 14.23 -8.17 -18.65
CA GLU A 163 14.40 -8.16 -20.11
C GLU A 163 13.18 -8.72 -20.84
N ARG A 164 12.61 -9.81 -20.31
CA ARG A 164 11.40 -10.41 -20.84
C ARG A 164 10.19 -9.49 -20.65
N GLN A 165 10.15 -8.74 -19.55
CA GLN A 165 9.13 -7.71 -19.33
C GLN A 165 9.16 -6.65 -20.43
N LEU A 166 10.33 -6.12 -20.74
CA LEU A 166 10.52 -5.09 -21.77
C LEU A 166 10.22 -5.64 -23.17
N MET A 167 10.68 -6.85 -23.48
CA MET A 167 10.39 -7.52 -24.74
C MET A 167 8.87 -7.62 -25.01
N PHE A 168 8.11 -8.16 -24.05
CA PHE A 168 6.65 -8.28 -24.22
C PHE A 168 5.95 -6.92 -24.23
N MET A 169 6.47 -5.95 -23.49
CA MET A 169 5.93 -4.59 -23.46
C MET A 169 6.01 -3.93 -24.85
N GLN A 170 7.10 -4.17 -25.59
CA GLN A 170 7.29 -3.71 -26.96
C GLN A 170 6.49 -4.55 -27.97
N ASP A 171 6.62 -5.89 -27.92
CA ASP A 171 6.03 -6.80 -28.92
C ASP A 171 4.49 -6.76 -28.90
N LEU A 172 3.88 -6.76 -27.72
CA LEU A 172 2.43 -6.70 -27.53
C LEU A 172 1.88 -5.29 -27.39
N LYS A 173 2.75 -4.28 -27.37
CA LYS A 173 2.38 -2.87 -27.20
C LYS A 173 1.51 -2.66 -25.96
N SER A 174 1.98 -3.18 -24.82
CA SER A 174 1.26 -3.04 -23.54
C SER A 174 1.00 -1.57 -23.22
N THR A 175 -0.25 -1.24 -22.86
CA THR A 175 -0.69 0.13 -22.58
C THR A 175 -0.84 0.42 -21.10
N VAL A 176 -0.95 -0.62 -20.27
CA VAL A 176 -1.07 -0.53 -18.82
C VAL A 176 0.00 -1.39 -18.17
N LEU A 177 0.72 -0.84 -17.20
CA LEU A 177 1.68 -1.58 -16.38
C LEU A 177 1.20 -1.68 -14.93
N VAL A 178 1.20 -2.90 -14.40
CA VAL A 178 0.87 -3.20 -13.00
C VAL A 178 2.12 -3.67 -12.30
N ALA A 179 2.65 -2.90 -11.35
CA ALA A 179 3.92 -3.21 -10.68
C ALA A 179 4.05 -2.51 -9.31
N THR A 180 5.13 -2.80 -8.59
CA THR A 180 5.58 -1.93 -7.50
C THR A 180 6.34 -0.73 -8.08
N PRO A 181 6.26 0.48 -7.47
CA PRO A 181 6.96 1.67 -7.96
C PRO A 181 8.48 1.46 -8.11
N SER A 182 9.12 0.82 -7.13
CA SER A 182 10.56 0.53 -7.19
C SER A 182 10.94 -0.39 -8.35
N TYR A 183 10.07 -1.34 -8.71
CA TYR A 183 10.31 -2.20 -9.85
C TYR A 183 10.16 -1.45 -11.19
N VAL A 184 9.22 -0.51 -11.28
CA VAL A 184 9.07 0.35 -12.46
C VAL A 184 10.33 1.16 -12.70
N LEU A 185 10.84 1.80 -11.65
CA LEU A 185 12.09 2.56 -11.72
C LEU A 185 13.28 1.66 -12.13
N HIS A 186 13.34 0.43 -11.62
CA HIS A 186 14.35 -0.55 -12.06
C HIS A 186 14.20 -0.92 -13.54
N LEU A 187 12.97 -1.05 -14.06
CA LEU A 187 12.75 -1.27 -15.49
C LEU A 187 13.27 -0.10 -16.33
N THR A 188 13.08 1.16 -15.86
CA THR A 188 13.62 2.33 -16.58
C THR A 188 15.15 2.36 -16.61
N GLU A 189 15.83 1.90 -15.54
CA GLU A 189 17.29 1.76 -15.54
C GLU A 189 17.75 0.77 -16.63
N ILE A 190 17.08 -0.38 -16.75
CA ILE A 190 17.40 -1.38 -17.78
C ILE A 190 17.09 -0.85 -19.18
N MET A 191 16.02 -0.08 -19.36
CA MET A 191 15.74 0.58 -20.64
C MET A 191 16.90 1.49 -21.06
N GLU A 192 17.38 2.32 -20.14
CA GLU A 192 18.53 3.20 -20.37
C GLU A 192 19.81 2.39 -20.70
N GLU A 193 20.13 1.34 -19.95
CA GLU A 193 21.26 0.44 -20.20
C GLU A 193 21.21 -0.22 -21.60
N LYS A 194 20.00 -0.51 -22.08
CA LYS A 194 19.77 -1.18 -23.39
C LYS A 194 19.53 -0.20 -24.56
N GLY A 195 19.47 1.09 -24.29
CA GLY A 195 19.14 2.10 -25.29
C GLY A 195 17.70 2.03 -25.81
N ILE A 196 16.77 1.52 -25.00
CA ILE A 196 15.33 1.49 -25.33
C ILE A 196 14.75 2.85 -25.00
N ALA A 197 14.29 3.57 -26.04
CA ALA A 197 13.66 4.87 -25.85
C ALA A 197 12.22 4.72 -25.32
N LYS A 198 11.74 5.76 -24.59
CA LYS A 198 10.35 5.73 -24.09
C LYS A 198 9.32 5.70 -25.22
N GLU A 199 9.68 6.22 -26.40
CA GLU A 199 8.87 6.20 -27.62
C GLU A 199 8.67 4.78 -28.20
N ASP A 200 9.54 3.82 -27.79
CA ASP A 200 9.43 2.40 -28.14
C ASP A 200 8.49 1.64 -27.20
N ILE A 201 7.99 2.31 -26.13
CA ILE A 201 7.09 1.76 -25.11
C ILE A 201 5.72 2.43 -25.26
N PHE A 202 4.67 1.62 -25.31
CA PHE A 202 3.31 2.07 -25.59
C PHE A 202 2.47 2.30 -24.33
N LEU A 203 3.07 2.29 -23.15
CA LEU A 203 2.39 2.51 -21.88
C LEU A 203 1.70 3.87 -21.85
N LYS A 204 0.52 3.92 -21.27
CA LYS A 204 -0.27 5.13 -21.04
C LYS A 204 -0.44 5.40 -19.53
N VAL A 205 -0.62 4.31 -18.77
CA VAL A 205 -0.92 4.41 -17.34
C VAL A 205 -0.27 3.27 -16.55
N GLY A 206 0.17 3.59 -15.33
CA GLY A 206 0.61 2.66 -14.31
C GLY A 206 -0.42 2.48 -13.21
N LEU A 207 -0.64 1.23 -12.77
CA LEU A 207 -1.41 0.87 -11.59
C LEU A 207 -0.42 0.35 -10.54
N PHE A 208 0.12 1.25 -9.71
CA PHE A 208 1.22 0.92 -8.83
C PHE A 208 0.79 0.84 -7.37
N GLY A 209 1.46 -0.01 -6.60
CA GLY A 209 1.16 -0.20 -5.19
C GLY A 209 1.96 -1.33 -4.54
N GLY A 210 1.54 -1.72 -3.34
CA GLY A 210 2.19 -2.79 -2.59
C GLY A 210 3.38 -2.34 -1.74
N GLU A 211 3.88 -1.13 -1.94
CA GLU A 211 4.93 -0.47 -1.15
C GLU A 211 4.70 1.04 -1.10
N GLY A 212 5.56 1.76 -0.36
CA GLY A 212 5.55 3.22 -0.33
C GLY A 212 5.78 3.80 -1.73
N HIS A 213 5.11 4.90 -2.04
CA HIS A 213 5.19 5.58 -3.32
C HIS A 213 5.20 7.08 -3.07
N THR A 214 6.38 7.67 -3.13
CA THR A 214 6.55 9.10 -2.84
C THR A 214 6.23 9.96 -4.07
N PRO A 215 5.90 11.26 -3.88
CA PRO A 215 5.71 12.18 -5.00
C PRO A 215 6.93 12.24 -5.94
N GLU A 216 8.14 12.14 -5.39
CA GLU A 216 9.39 12.18 -6.16
C GLU A 216 9.56 10.91 -7.00
N MET A 217 9.16 9.73 -6.49
CA MET A 217 9.13 8.50 -7.28
C MET A 217 8.16 8.62 -8.44
N ARG A 218 6.95 9.16 -8.21
CA ARG A 218 5.97 9.44 -9.25
C ARG A 218 6.56 10.34 -10.33
N GLU A 219 7.13 11.48 -9.96
CA GLU A 219 7.74 12.41 -10.91
C GLU A 219 8.81 11.73 -11.77
N GLN A 220 9.65 10.89 -11.18
CA GLN A 220 10.65 10.13 -11.93
C GLN A 220 10.02 9.14 -12.90
N ILE A 221 9.01 8.38 -12.49
CA ILE A 221 8.33 7.39 -13.32
C ILE A 221 7.65 8.09 -14.50
N GLU A 222 6.85 9.12 -14.23
CA GLU A 222 6.14 9.89 -15.26
C GLU A 222 7.10 10.52 -16.26
N ARG A 223 8.18 11.11 -15.78
CA ARG A 223 9.20 11.72 -16.65
C ARG A 223 9.90 10.70 -17.56
N ARG A 224 10.27 9.51 -17.01
CA ARG A 224 11.04 8.51 -17.75
C ARG A 224 10.18 7.69 -18.72
N LEU A 225 8.93 7.39 -18.36
CA LEU A 225 8.04 6.57 -19.16
C LEU A 225 6.99 7.38 -19.94
N GLY A 226 6.70 8.62 -19.54
CA GLY A 226 5.66 9.44 -20.19
C GLY A 226 4.24 8.92 -19.94
N ILE A 227 3.96 8.39 -18.76
CA ILE A 227 2.69 7.76 -18.39
C ILE A 227 2.01 8.50 -17.25
N ASP A 228 0.70 8.30 -17.09
CA ASP A 228 0.01 8.65 -15.85
C ASP A 228 0.30 7.58 -14.78
N ASP A 229 0.80 8.00 -13.63
CA ASP A 229 1.13 7.11 -12.51
C ASP A 229 0.02 7.15 -11.46
N THR A 230 -0.75 6.07 -11.32
CA THR A 230 -1.82 5.97 -10.32
C THR A 230 -1.49 4.97 -9.23
N GLN A 231 -1.78 5.36 -8.00
CA GLN A 231 -1.56 4.52 -6.82
C GLN A 231 -2.81 3.72 -6.44
N ASN A 232 -2.57 2.56 -5.86
CA ASN A 232 -3.61 1.78 -5.20
C ASN A 232 -3.14 1.28 -3.84
N TYR A 233 -4.09 1.19 -2.92
CA TYR A 233 -3.87 0.74 -1.56
C TYR A 233 -4.73 -0.48 -1.25
N GLY A 234 -4.16 -1.37 -0.46
CA GLY A 234 -4.86 -2.54 0.07
C GLY A 234 -3.95 -3.43 0.90
N LEU A 235 -4.58 -4.33 1.62
CA LEU A 235 -3.91 -5.30 2.50
C LEU A 235 -4.51 -6.69 2.27
N THR A 236 -3.67 -7.71 2.40
CA THR A 236 -4.10 -9.12 2.32
C THR A 236 -5.26 -9.40 3.29
N GLU A 237 -5.23 -8.81 4.47
CA GLU A 237 -6.21 -8.97 5.55
C GLU A 237 -7.60 -8.42 5.19
N LEU A 238 -7.67 -7.44 4.29
CA LEU A 238 -8.94 -6.84 3.84
C LEU A 238 -9.45 -7.51 2.57
N CYS A 239 -8.88 -7.18 1.42
CA CYS A 239 -9.18 -7.88 0.16
C CYS A 239 -7.97 -7.93 -0.79
N GLY A 240 -6.82 -7.36 -0.43
CA GLY A 240 -5.73 -7.10 -1.34
C GLY A 240 -5.83 -5.70 -1.97
N PRO A 241 -5.35 -5.46 -3.20
CA PRO A 241 -5.50 -4.18 -3.89
C PRO A 241 -6.98 -3.82 -4.11
N GLY A 242 -7.28 -2.54 -4.21
CA GLY A 242 -8.62 -2.04 -4.49
C GLY A 242 -9.41 -1.63 -3.24
N VAL A 243 -8.82 -1.59 -2.05
CA VAL A 243 -9.46 -0.95 -0.87
C VAL A 243 -9.61 0.55 -1.14
N SER A 244 -8.53 1.18 -1.61
CA SER A 244 -8.52 2.56 -2.08
C SER A 244 -7.67 2.69 -3.35
N TYR A 245 -7.96 3.70 -4.19
CA TYR A 245 -7.32 3.88 -5.48
C TYR A 245 -7.37 5.34 -5.94
N GLU A 246 -6.36 5.78 -6.66
CA GLU A 246 -6.35 7.07 -7.32
C GLU A 246 -7.17 7.09 -8.60
N CYS A 247 -7.66 8.26 -8.94
CA CYS A 247 -8.09 8.63 -10.29
C CYS A 247 -7.05 9.57 -10.90
N LEU A 248 -7.22 9.94 -12.17
CA LEU A 248 -6.30 10.81 -12.91
C LEU A 248 -6.23 12.27 -12.40
N GLU A 249 -7.01 12.63 -11.38
CA GLU A 249 -6.89 13.93 -10.72
C GLU A 249 -5.78 13.98 -9.65
N HIS A 250 -5.23 12.82 -9.26
CA HIS A 250 -4.14 12.66 -8.28
C HIS A 250 -4.33 13.42 -6.96
N THR A 251 -5.57 13.54 -6.49
CA THR A 251 -5.92 14.28 -5.27
C THR A 251 -6.21 13.38 -4.07
N GLY A 252 -5.58 12.21 -4.03
CA GLY A 252 -5.75 11.16 -3.03
C GLY A 252 -6.51 9.95 -3.55
N MET A 253 -6.50 8.87 -2.77
CA MET A 253 -7.07 7.57 -3.13
C MET A 253 -8.52 7.44 -2.68
N HIS A 254 -9.46 7.30 -3.61
CA HIS A 254 -10.88 7.04 -3.34
C HIS A 254 -11.05 5.73 -2.59
N ILE A 255 -11.74 5.77 -1.46
CA ILE A 255 -12.06 4.59 -0.65
C ILE A 255 -13.32 3.94 -1.24
N ASN A 256 -13.35 2.62 -1.39
CA ASN A 256 -14.57 1.87 -1.72
C ASN A 256 -15.50 1.81 -0.51
N GLU A 257 -16.12 2.96 -0.16
CA GLU A 257 -16.87 3.17 1.08
C GLU A 257 -18.13 2.31 1.23
N ASP A 258 -18.66 1.81 0.14
CA ASP A 258 -19.76 0.84 0.18
C ASP A 258 -19.28 -0.57 0.60
N MET A 259 -17.98 -0.87 0.47
CA MET A 259 -17.37 -2.14 0.87
C MET A 259 -16.60 -2.03 2.20
N PHE A 260 -16.17 -0.81 2.58
CA PHE A 260 -15.32 -0.56 3.74
C PHE A 260 -15.76 0.69 4.51
N ILE A 261 -15.68 0.63 5.84
CA ILE A 261 -15.63 1.83 6.67
C ILE A 261 -14.19 2.07 7.05
N ALA A 262 -13.73 3.32 6.88
CA ALA A 262 -12.43 3.79 7.31
C ALA A 262 -12.57 4.76 8.48
N GLU A 263 -11.73 4.61 9.50
CA GLU A 263 -11.61 5.50 10.66
C GLU A 263 -10.15 5.95 10.77
N ILE A 264 -9.92 7.17 11.24
CA ILE A 264 -8.58 7.63 11.66
C ILE A 264 -8.52 7.65 13.18
N ILE A 265 -7.51 7.01 13.75
CA ILE A 265 -7.32 6.92 15.18
C ILE A 265 -5.95 7.46 15.60
N ASP A 266 -5.85 7.90 16.86
CA ASP A 266 -4.55 8.08 17.49
C ASP A 266 -3.87 6.70 17.67
N PRO A 267 -2.66 6.50 17.14
CA PRO A 267 -2.01 5.19 17.19
C PRO A 267 -1.63 4.73 18.62
N LYS A 268 -1.55 5.65 19.59
CA LYS A 268 -1.19 5.37 20.99
C LYS A 268 -2.42 5.10 21.85
N THR A 269 -3.42 5.99 21.78
CA THR A 269 -4.62 5.87 22.62
C THR A 269 -5.71 5.01 22.00
N GLY A 270 -5.76 4.91 20.67
CA GLY A 270 -6.83 4.23 19.92
C GLY A 270 -8.11 5.07 19.82
N GLU A 271 -8.10 6.33 20.26
CA GLU A 271 -9.24 7.22 20.14
C GLU A 271 -9.45 7.63 18.67
N VAL A 272 -10.71 7.70 18.25
CA VAL A 272 -11.07 8.19 16.91
C VAL A 272 -10.80 9.68 16.84
N LEU A 273 -10.05 10.10 15.84
CA LEU A 273 -9.67 11.50 15.64
C LEU A 273 -10.72 12.24 14.81
N PRO A 274 -10.81 13.58 14.92
CA PRO A 274 -11.66 14.43 14.08
C PRO A 274 -11.34 14.28 12.59
N GLU A 275 -12.30 14.60 11.73
CA GLU A 275 -12.12 14.63 10.27
C GLU A 275 -10.92 15.50 9.87
N GLY A 276 -10.15 15.04 8.88
CA GLY A 276 -8.96 15.74 8.38
C GLY A 276 -7.70 15.57 9.25
N SER A 277 -7.81 14.92 10.42
CA SER A 277 -6.64 14.62 11.27
C SER A 277 -5.75 13.56 10.61
N ILE A 278 -4.44 13.66 10.89
CA ILE A 278 -3.47 12.62 10.55
C ILE A 278 -3.42 11.60 11.70
N GLY A 279 -3.51 10.31 11.38
CA GLY A 279 -3.47 9.23 12.34
C GLY A 279 -3.39 7.85 11.67
N GLU A 280 -3.52 6.80 12.46
CA GLU A 280 -3.55 5.43 11.96
C GLU A 280 -4.92 5.15 11.30
N ILE A 281 -4.91 4.67 10.06
CA ILE A 281 -6.14 4.26 9.40
C ILE A 281 -6.55 2.86 9.86
N VAL A 282 -7.83 2.73 10.18
CA VAL A 282 -8.48 1.49 10.63
C VAL A 282 -9.59 1.17 9.65
N TYR A 283 -9.71 -0.08 9.24
CA TYR A 283 -10.75 -0.51 8.33
C TYR A 283 -11.69 -1.55 8.94
N THR A 284 -12.97 -1.41 8.59
CA THR A 284 -14.00 -2.44 8.82
C THR A 284 -14.55 -2.87 7.47
N THR A 285 -14.50 -4.17 7.17
CA THR A 285 -15.14 -4.74 5.98
C THR A 285 -16.65 -4.79 6.17
N LEU A 286 -17.42 -4.57 5.10
CA LEU A 286 -18.88 -4.49 5.15
C LEU A 286 -19.60 -5.63 4.39
N THR A 287 -18.86 -6.39 3.58
CA THR A 287 -19.41 -7.41 2.68
C THR A 287 -18.58 -8.70 2.68
N LYS A 288 -17.66 -8.83 3.63
CA LYS A 288 -16.72 -9.95 3.67
C LYS A 288 -17.36 -11.16 4.38
N GLU A 289 -17.40 -12.29 3.68
CA GLU A 289 -17.97 -13.54 4.19
C GLU A 289 -16.91 -14.50 4.74
N GLY A 290 -15.80 -14.68 4.01
CA GLY A 290 -14.81 -15.70 4.37
C GLY A 290 -14.08 -15.38 5.67
N ILE A 291 -13.61 -14.15 5.80
CA ILE A 291 -12.90 -13.64 6.98
C ILE A 291 -13.27 -12.17 7.23
N PRO A 292 -14.38 -11.91 7.95
CA PRO A 292 -14.78 -10.55 8.28
C PRO A 292 -13.72 -9.84 9.13
N MET A 293 -13.37 -8.61 8.77
CA MET A 293 -12.45 -7.76 9.51
C MET A 293 -13.18 -6.57 10.11
N LEU A 294 -13.20 -6.48 11.42
CA LEU A 294 -13.87 -5.40 12.15
C LEU A 294 -12.83 -4.58 12.90
N ARG A 295 -12.81 -3.28 12.61
CA ARG A 295 -11.85 -2.30 13.14
C ARG A 295 -10.40 -2.81 13.12
N TYR A 296 -9.97 -3.27 11.93
CA TYR A 296 -8.62 -3.77 11.75
C TYR A 296 -7.60 -2.62 11.73
N ARG A 297 -6.66 -2.67 12.67
CA ARG A 297 -5.55 -1.71 12.78
C ARG A 297 -4.49 -2.02 11.72
N THR A 298 -4.33 -1.12 10.76
CA THR A 298 -3.39 -1.30 9.63
C THR A 298 -1.96 -0.94 9.99
N LYS A 299 -1.78 -0.06 10.97
CA LYS A 299 -0.53 0.63 11.30
C LYS A 299 -0.11 1.70 10.30
N ASP A 300 -0.83 1.89 9.21
CA ASP A 300 -0.51 2.89 8.20
C ASP A 300 -1.02 4.26 8.63
N ILE A 301 -0.17 5.29 8.50
CA ILE A 301 -0.47 6.68 8.90
C ILE A 301 -0.90 7.46 7.67
N THR A 302 -2.09 8.03 7.73
CA THR A 302 -2.68 8.86 6.67
C THR A 302 -3.76 9.77 7.25
N ARG A 303 -4.55 10.42 6.39
CA ARG A 303 -5.78 11.15 6.75
C ARG A 303 -6.89 10.84 5.75
N ILE A 304 -8.14 11.11 6.13
CA ILE A 304 -9.30 10.98 5.25
C ILE A 304 -9.81 12.37 4.90
N MET A 305 -10.14 12.57 3.63
CA MET A 305 -10.65 13.79 3.02
C MET A 305 -12.03 13.51 2.43
N TYR A 306 -12.98 14.40 2.69
CA TYR A 306 -14.39 14.26 2.26
C TYR A 306 -14.80 15.27 1.17
N GLU A 307 -13.91 16.15 0.76
CA GLU A 307 -14.17 17.14 -0.28
C GLU A 307 -14.43 16.44 -1.63
N PRO A 308 -15.35 16.95 -2.45
CA PRO A 308 -15.62 16.41 -3.77
C PRO A 308 -14.35 16.37 -4.65
N CYS A 309 -14.22 15.30 -5.45
CA CYS A 309 -13.16 15.19 -6.44
C CYS A 309 -13.66 15.68 -7.82
N ALA A 310 -12.78 16.35 -8.57
CA ALA A 310 -13.08 16.81 -9.94
C ALA A 310 -13.44 15.65 -10.89
N CYS A 311 -12.99 14.41 -10.61
CA CYS A 311 -13.37 13.23 -11.37
C CYS A 311 -14.87 12.87 -11.29
N GLY A 312 -15.62 13.52 -10.41
CA GLY A 312 -17.05 13.32 -10.19
C GLY A 312 -17.43 12.19 -9.24
N ARG A 313 -16.47 11.53 -8.59
CA ARG A 313 -16.72 10.58 -7.49
C ARG A 313 -17.02 11.32 -6.20
N THR A 314 -17.96 10.77 -5.43
CA THR A 314 -18.38 11.31 -4.12
C THR A 314 -17.77 10.57 -2.94
N ASN A 315 -17.04 9.48 -3.19
CA ASN A 315 -16.37 8.71 -2.15
C ASN A 315 -15.30 9.54 -1.45
N ALA A 316 -15.18 9.36 -0.13
CA ALA A 316 -14.06 9.88 0.62
C ALA A 316 -12.71 9.38 0.03
N ARG A 317 -11.69 10.18 0.20
CA ARG A 317 -10.33 9.84 -0.23
C ARG A 317 -9.40 9.76 0.95
N MET A 318 -8.52 8.78 0.96
CA MET A 318 -7.36 8.79 1.84
C MET A 318 -6.20 9.50 1.14
N ASP A 319 -5.39 10.20 1.92
CA ASP A 319 -4.12 10.75 1.45
C ASP A 319 -3.09 9.63 1.23
N LEU A 320 -1.96 9.94 0.66
CA LEU A 320 -0.86 8.98 0.55
C LEU A 320 -0.47 8.47 1.94
N VAL A 321 -0.03 7.21 2.00
CA VAL A 321 0.49 6.65 3.24
C VAL A 321 1.82 7.32 3.58
N MET A 322 1.85 8.06 4.67
CA MET A 322 3.03 8.81 5.14
C MET A 322 4.10 7.91 5.75
N GLY A 323 3.72 6.70 6.15
CA GLY A 323 4.56 5.70 6.79
C GLY A 323 3.74 4.77 7.68
N ARG A 324 4.43 3.91 8.42
CA ARG A 324 3.78 2.98 9.36
C ARG A 324 4.14 3.33 10.79
N SER A 325 3.17 3.24 11.69
CA SER A 325 3.39 3.51 13.12
C SER A 325 4.33 2.49 13.79
N ASP A 326 4.45 1.27 13.23
CA ASP A 326 5.36 0.22 13.68
C ASP A 326 6.75 0.25 12.99
N ASP A 327 6.90 0.98 11.88
CA ASP A 327 8.19 1.23 11.22
C ASP A 327 8.79 2.59 11.66
N MET A 328 8.04 3.36 12.45
CA MET A 328 8.50 4.64 12.97
C MET A 328 9.67 4.43 13.94
N MET A 329 10.78 5.06 13.64
CA MET A 329 11.95 5.09 14.49
C MET A 329 11.93 6.37 15.35
N VAL A 330 12.17 6.23 16.65
CA VAL A 330 12.44 7.40 17.48
C VAL A 330 13.95 7.59 17.53
N ILE A 331 14.45 8.66 16.93
CA ILE A 331 15.88 9.00 16.91
C ILE A 331 16.07 10.30 17.68
N ARG A 332 16.69 10.25 18.86
CA ARG A 332 16.88 11.42 19.74
C ARG A 332 15.61 12.21 20.03
N GLY A 333 14.49 11.50 20.25
CA GLY A 333 13.19 12.11 20.53
C GLY A 333 12.42 12.60 19.30
N VAL A 334 12.97 12.44 18.09
CA VAL A 334 12.28 12.76 16.84
C VAL A 334 11.70 11.50 16.22
N ASN A 335 10.43 11.54 15.82
CA ASN A 335 9.80 10.47 15.07
C ASN A 335 10.26 10.52 13.61
N VAL A 336 10.88 9.47 13.13
CA VAL A 336 11.43 9.34 11.79
C VAL A 336 10.76 8.18 11.08
N PHE A 337 10.18 8.43 9.92
CA PHE A 337 9.67 7.39 9.03
C PHE A 337 10.67 7.15 7.89
N PRO A 338 10.94 5.87 7.51
CA PRO A 338 11.81 5.55 6.38
C PRO A 338 11.39 6.25 5.07
N SER A 339 10.08 6.38 4.85
CA SER A 339 9.51 7.09 3.68
C SER A 339 9.93 8.56 3.59
N GLN A 340 10.11 9.24 4.72
CA GLN A 340 10.60 10.64 4.72
C GLN A 340 12.06 10.74 4.27
N VAL A 341 12.89 9.76 4.66
CA VAL A 341 14.28 9.69 4.17
C VAL A 341 14.29 9.36 2.69
N GLU A 342 13.45 8.42 2.25
CA GLU A 342 13.29 8.05 0.83
C GLU A 342 12.93 9.26 -0.03
N SER A 343 11.92 10.03 0.38
CA SER A 343 11.49 11.25 -0.30
C SER A 343 12.64 12.25 -0.48
N VAL A 344 13.43 12.46 0.57
CA VAL A 344 14.62 13.34 0.49
C VAL A 344 15.65 12.80 -0.50
N LEU A 345 15.93 11.51 -0.46
CA LEU A 345 16.95 10.88 -1.32
C LEU A 345 16.53 10.93 -2.79
N MET A 346 15.27 10.61 -3.10
CA MET A 346 14.77 10.61 -4.49
C MET A 346 14.81 11.99 -5.15
N GLY A 347 14.85 13.07 -4.38
CA GLY A 347 14.99 14.45 -4.86
C GLY A 347 16.44 14.94 -5.00
N ILE A 348 17.44 14.04 -5.07
CA ILE A 348 18.87 14.41 -5.21
C ILE A 348 19.47 13.75 -6.44
N ASP A 349 20.06 14.55 -7.31
CA ASP A 349 20.72 14.05 -8.51
C ASP A 349 22.02 13.30 -8.19
N GLY A 350 22.29 12.24 -8.95
CA GLY A 350 23.52 11.45 -8.84
C GLY A 350 23.46 10.30 -7.86
N ILE A 351 22.35 10.11 -7.13
CA ILE A 351 22.15 8.94 -6.27
C ILE A 351 21.15 7.95 -6.88
N GLY A 352 21.37 6.68 -6.61
CA GLY A 352 20.50 5.58 -7.02
C GLY A 352 19.31 5.41 -6.08
N GLN A 353 18.41 4.53 -6.45
CA GLN A 353 17.16 4.28 -5.71
C GLN A 353 17.34 3.34 -4.52
N GLN A 354 18.49 2.68 -4.42
CA GLN A 354 18.75 1.74 -3.35
C GLN A 354 19.41 2.44 -2.17
N TYR A 355 18.76 2.34 -1.02
CA TYR A 355 19.28 2.90 0.22
C TYR A 355 18.97 1.96 1.39
N GLN A 356 19.70 2.14 2.48
CA GLN A 356 19.49 1.42 3.73
C GLN A 356 19.72 2.36 4.92
N LEU A 357 18.86 2.26 5.93
CA LEU A 357 18.96 3.01 7.18
C LEU A 357 19.50 2.08 8.26
N ILE A 358 20.63 2.42 8.84
CA ILE A 358 21.22 1.66 9.95
C ILE A 358 21.06 2.49 11.21
N VAL A 359 20.34 1.96 12.20
CA VAL A 359 20.13 2.60 13.49
C VAL A 359 20.96 1.88 14.55
N THR A 360 21.75 2.64 15.28
CA THR A 360 22.61 2.15 16.36
C THR A 360 22.47 3.04 17.60
N THR A 361 22.89 2.55 18.75
CA THR A 361 23.05 3.37 19.97
C THR A 361 24.53 3.49 20.29
N GLU A 362 25.04 4.73 20.33
CA GLU A 362 26.40 5.05 20.75
C GLU A 362 26.39 5.96 21.98
N LYS A 363 27.06 5.57 23.04
CA LYS A 363 27.16 6.36 24.29
C LYS A 363 25.80 6.89 24.76
N TYR A 364 24.80 6.01 24.82
CA TYR A 364 23.41 6.30 25.25
C TYR A 364 22.59 7.17 24.28
N MET A 365 23.11 7.50 23.10
CA MET A 365 22.37 8.26 22.08
C MET A 365 22.16 7.43 20.81
N ASP A 366 20.95 7.49 20.30
CA ASP A 366 20.64 6.87 19.01
C ASP A 366 21.29 7.64 17.85
N ARG A 367 21.84 6.86 16.91
CA ARG A 367 22.44 7.35 15.69
C ARG A 367 21.78 6.70 14.51
N MET A 368 21.61 7.46 13.43
CA MET A 368 21.15 6.95 12.15
C MET A 368 22.24 7.17 11.09
N GLU A 369 22.57 6.12 10.38
CA GLU A 369 23.39 6.14 9.18
C GLU A 369 22.51 5.87 7.97
N VAL A 370 22.61 6.72 6.95
CA VAL A 370 21.96 6.56 5.66
C VAL A 370 23.00 6.07 4.67
N GLN A 371 22.87 4.84 4.24
CA GLN A 371 23.67 4.26 3.16
C GLN A 371 22.85 4.34 1.87
N VAL A 372 23.43 4.93 0.83
CA VAL A 372 22.76 5.11 -0.46
C VAL A 372 23.71 4.80 -1.60
N GLU A 373 23.22 4.12 -2.62
CA GLU A 373 23.99 3.83 -3.83
C GLU A 373 24.07 5.06 -4.74
N LEU A 374 25.17 5.20 -5.41
CA LEU A 374 25.34 6.16 -6.50
C LEU A 374 24.75 5.60 -7.81
N LEU A 375 24.29 6.49 -8.69
CA LEU A 375 23.92 6.12 -10.06
C LEU A 375 25.14 5.70 -10.87
N ASP A 376 26.24 6.46 -10.72
CA ASP A 376 27.50 6.21 -11.42
C ASP A 376 28.66 6.12 -10.43
N GLY A 377 29.44 5.04 -10.52
CA GLY A 377 30.64 4.81 -9.72
C GLY A 377 31.75 5.82 -9.96
N ALA A 378 31.78 6.48 -11.11
CA ALA A 378 32.78 7.53 -11.42
C ALA A 378 32.72 8.73 -10.47
N ILE A 379 31.58 8.96 -9.81
CA ILE A 379 31.44 10.00 -8.77
C ILE A 379 32.39 9.71 -7.58
N LEU A 380 32.68 8.42 -7.28
CA LEU A 380 33.56 8.01 -6.19
C LEU A 380 35.04 8.36 -6.45
N GLU A 381 35.41 8.61 -7.69
CA GLU A 381 36.79 8.97 -8.07
C GLU A 381 37.09 10.45 -7.78
N SER A 382 36.07 11.26 -7.51
CA SER A 382 36.21 12.69 -7.21
C SER A 382 35.86 13.00 -5.76
N TYR A 383 36.88 13.24 -4.94
CA TYR A 383 36.69 13.58 -3.52
C TYR A 383 35.78 14.81 -3.31
N SER A 384 35.91 15.83 -4.14
CA SER A 384 35.07 17.03 -4.04
C SER A 384 33.58 16.76 -4.34
N ASN A 385 33.29 15.88 -5.32
CA ASN A 385 31.92 15.48 -5.63
C ASN A 385 31.31 14.64 -4.50
N LEU A 386 32.09 13.74 -3.90
CA LEU A 386 31.67 12.94 -2.75
C LEU A 386 31.33 13.82 -1.54
N GLU A 387 32.21 14.77 -1.19
CA GLU A 387 31.95 15.68 -0.07
C GLU A 387 30.71 16.53 -0.33
N ARG A 388 30.57 17.08 -1.54
CA ARG A 388 29.42 17.91 -1.92
C ARG A 388 28.12 17.11 -1.79
N LEU A 389 28.07 15.91 -2.37
CA LEU A 389 26.88 15.07 -2.38
C LEU A 389 26.52 14.58 -0.97
N THR A 390 27.52 14.18 -0.18
CA THR A 390 27.35 13.79 1.23
C THR A 390 26.79 14.95 2.06
N ALA A 391 27.33 16.15 1.86
CA ALA A 391 26.88 17.36 2.56
C ALA A 391 25.45 17.75 2.15
N GLU A 392 25.11 17.63 0.86
CA GLU A 392 23.77 17.90 0.35
C GLU A 392 22.74 16.95 0.96
N ILE A 393 22.98 15.65 0.92
CA ILE A 393 22.08 14.63 1.52
C ILE A 393 21.89 14.92 3.01
N ARG A 394 22.99 15.12 3.73
CA ARG A 394 22.95 15.41 5.16
C ARG A 394 22.18 16.70 5.46
N HIS A 395 22.39 17.75 4.68
CA HIS A 395 21.68 19.03 4.84
C HIS A 395 20.18 18.88 4.59
N LYS A 396 19.77 18.24 3.48
CA LYS A 396 18.36 18.03 3.14
C LYS A 396 17.65 17.18 4.19
N ILE A 397 18.26 16.07 4.65
CA ILE A 397 17.71 15.23 5.73
C ILE A 397 17.57 16.05 7.02
N LYS A 398 18.59 16.83 7.39
CA LYS A 398 18.54 17.69 8.59
C LYS A 398 17.44 18.75 8.48
N THR A 399 17.22 19.31 7.32
CA THR A 399 16.15 20.30 7.09
C THR A 399 14.75 19.69 7.26
N VAL A 400 14.53 18.50 6.72
CA VAL A 400 13.22 17.82 6.75
C VAL A 400 12.94 17.15 8.09
N LEU A 401 13.92 16.43 8.63
CA LEU A 401 13.74 15.59 9.82
C LEU A 401 14.29 16.20 11.11
N GLN A 402 15.01 17.31 11.01
CA GLN A 402 15.66 17.98 12.13
C GLN A 402 16.63 17.10 12.94
N ILE A 403 17.14 16.06 12.33
CA ILE A 403 18.15 15.17 12.89
C ILE A 403 19.44 15.21 12.07
N ASP A 404 20.56 15.00 12.73
CA ASP A 404 21.86 14.85 12.09
C ASP A 404 22.14 13.36 11.85
N VAL A 405 22.56 13.02 10.64
CA VAL A 405 22.79 11.65 10.20
C VAL A 405 24.20 11.48 9.65
N LYS A 406 24.73 10.25 9.77
CA LYS A 406 25.88 9.85 8.98
C LYS A 406 25.40 9.43 7.59
N VAL A 407 26.07 9.88 6.54
CA VAL A 407 25.80 9.49 5.16
C VAL A 407 26.98 8.68 4.64
N THR A 408 26.70 7.54 4.03
CA THR A 408 27.68 6.68 3.39
C THR A 408 27.25 6.40 1.95
N LEU A 409 28.04 6.88 1.00
CA LEU A 409 27.82 6.64 -0.42
C LEU A 409 28.42 5.29 -0.80
N LEU A 410 27.66 4.48 -1.53
CA LEU A 410 28.04 3.15 -1.96
C LEU A 410 28.15 3.07 -3.48
N ASN A 411 28.98 2.15 -3.97
CA ASN A 411 29.03 1.82 -5.39
C ASN A 411 27.65 1.33 -5.89
N PRO A 412 27.32 1.56 -7.16
CA PRO A 412 26.15 0.95 -7.77
C PRO A 412 26.13 -0.57 -7.56
N LYS A 413 24.94 -1.11 -7.36
CA LYS A 413 24.70 -2.56 -7.20
C LYS A 413 25.36 -3.20 -5.94
N THR A 414 25.66 -2.41 -4.91
CA THR A 414 26.22 -2.89 -3.62
C THR A 414 25.13 -3.45 -2.70
N LEU A 415 23.96 -2.81 -2.64
CA LEU A 415 22.86 -3.26 -1.81
C LEU A 415 22.06 -4.38 -2.50
N GLU A 416 21.53 -5.30 -1.70
CA GLU A 416 20.77 -6.44 -2.21
C GLU A 416 19.47 -5.99 -2.89
N ARG A 417 19.17 -6.57 -4.06
CA ARG A 417 17.91 -6.39 -4.80
C ARG A 417 16.95 -7.48 -4.39
N THR A 418 15.84 -7.11 -3.75
CA THR A 418 14.81 -8.05 -3.35
C THR A 418 13.68 -8.07 -4.38
N ALA A 419 13.27 -9.27 -4.79
CA ALA A 419 12.04 -9.44 -5.59
C ALA A 419 10.81 -9.30 -4.70
N GLY A 420 10.45 -8.07 -4.32
CA GLY A 420 9.36 -7.76 -3.40
C GLY A 420 9.67 -6.55 -2.52
N LYS A 421 9.04 -6.45 -1.35
CA LYS A 421 9.27 -5.33 -0.42
C LYS A 421 10.72 -5.27 0.06
N SER A 422 11.40 -4.17 -0.20
CA SER A 422 12.77 -3.92 0.24
C SER A 422 12.83 -3.72 1.76
N LYS A 423 13.78 -4.38 2.43
CA LYS A 423 14.07 -4.15 3.85
C LYS A 423 14.99 -2.92 3.97
N ARG A 424 14.40 -1.75 4.13
CA ARG A 424 15.11 -0.47 4.16
C ARG A 424 15.78 -0.16 5.51
N VAL A 425 15.35 -0.78 6.61
CA VAL A 425 15.81 -0.47 7.97
C VAL A 425 16.51 -1.66 8.61
N ILE A 426 17.72 -1.41 9.13
CA ILE A 426 18.47 -2.31 10.02
C ILE A 426 18.60 -1.62 11.37
N ASP A 427 17.72 -1.96 12.30
CA ASP A 427 17.80 -1.48 13.68
C ASP A 427 18.69 -2.42 14.48
N LYS A 428 19.89 -1.92 14.85
CA LYS A 428 20.92 -2.63 15.63
C LYS A 428 20.92 -2.19 17.10
N ARG A 429 19.95 -1.39 17.51
CA ARG A 429 19.83 -0.99 18.93
C ARG A 429 19.53 -2.24 19.77
N LEU A 430 20.18 -2.35 20.91
CA LEU A 430 19.84 -3.38 21.91
C LEU A 430 18.39 -3.14 22.33
N LYS A 431 17.49 -4.07 22.01
CA LYS A 431 16.14 -4.05 22.57
C LYS A 431 16.31 -4.27 24.06
N ALA A 432 15.94 -3.27 24.87
CA ALA A 432 15.73 -3.50 26.30
C ALA A 432 14.65 -4.60 26.42
N PHE A 433 15.00 -5.70 27.06
CA PHE A 433 14.12 -6.82 27.40
C PHE A 433 13.04 -6.37 28.37
#